data_62d707de5d1d83e7c5e5ee69a911dac5
#
_entry.id   62d707de5d1d83e7c5e5ee69a911dac5
#
_cell.length_a   1.000
_cell.length_b   1.000
_cell.length_c   1.000
_cell.angle_alpha   90.00
_cell.angle_beta   90.00
_cell.angle_gamma   90.00
#
_symmetry.space_group_name_H-M   'P 1'
#
loop_
_entity.id
_entity.type
_entity.pdbx_description
1 polymer ?
#
loop_
_entity_poly.entity_id
_entity_poly.type
_entity_poly.pdbx_seq_one_letter_code
_entity_poly.pdbx_strand_id
1 'polypeptide(L)'
;MFDLLRPFIFRFNPEVAHSIAIKALKFGYVPPIKINKSPLLEIPIFSKKLYSPVGIAAGFDKNAEVYNSLFNLGFGFVEVGTVTPKPQYGNPKPRVFRLEEDQALINRLGFNNRGSVEISSRIEKNRPKGLLGINIGPNKNTADRVNDYVEC
;
A
#
# COMPACT_ATOMS: atom_id res chain seq x y z
N MET A 1 -6.56 20.66 -6.17
CA MET A 1 -5.13 20.34 -6.40
C MET A 1 -4.95 19.06 -7.22
N PHE A 2 -5.63 17.95 -6.89
CA PHE A 2 -5.53 16.71 -7.70
C PHE A 2 -5.98 16.93 -9.16
N ASP A 3 -7.11 17.59 -9.39
CA ASP A 3 -7.64 17.83 -10.74
C ASP A 3 -6.66 18.61 -11.65
N LEU A 4 -5.85 19.49 -11.05
CA LEU A 4 -4.80 20.22 -11.78
C LEU A 4 -3.62 19.32 -12.15
N LEU A 5 -3.28 18.35 -11.29
CA LEU A 5 -2.15 17.43 -11.51
C LEU A 5 -2.54 16.21 -12.32
N ARG A 6 -3.83 15.82 -12.31
CA ARG A 6 -4.36 14.63 -12.97
C ARG A 6 -3.95 14.52 -14.45
N PRO A 7 -4.07 15.56 -15.31
CA PRO A 7 -3.70 15.46 -16.73
C PRO A 7 -2.22 15.10 -16.93
N PHE A 8 -1.35 15.59 -16.05
CA PHE A 8 0.09 15.31 -16.10
C PHE A 8 0.39 13.89 -15.62
N ILE A 9 -0.22 13.48 -14.51
CA ILE A 9 -0.04 12.12 -13.94
C ILE A 9 -0.56 11.06 -14.91
N PHE A 10 -1.66 11.34 -15.62
CA PHE A 10 -2.27 10.38 -16.54
C PHE A 10 -1.48 10.19 -17.84
N ARG A 11 -0.53 11.06 -18.16
CA ARG A 11 0.43 10.83 -19.26
C ARG A 11 1.42 9.72 -18.98
N PHE A 12 1.67 9.40 -17.72
CA PHE A 12 2.56 8.31 -17.34
C PHE A 12 1.82 6.97 -17.33
N ASN A 13 2.56 5.90 -17.64
CA ASN A 13 2.08 4.55 -17.37
C ASN A 13 1.66 4.43 -15.88
N PRO A 14 0.54 3.76 -15.55
CA PRO A 14 0.03 3.68 -14.18
C PRO A 14 1.04 3.19 -13.14
N GLU A 15 1.88 2.21 -13.46
CA GLU A 15 2.91 1.71 -12.54
C GLU A 15 4.06 2.71 -12.36
N VAL A 16 4.38 3.50 -13.40
CA VAL A 16 5.37 4.59 -13.29
C VAL A 16 4.83 5.68 -12.37
N ALA A 17 3.58 6.12 -12.57
CA ALA A 17 2.94 7.11 -11.72
C ALA A 17 2.89 6.64 -10.25
N HIS A 18 2.54 5.38 -10.01
CA HIS A 18 2.58 4.77 -8.67
C HIS A 18 4.01 4.80 -8.08
N SER A 19 5.02 4.43 -8.85
CA SER A 19 6.42 4.45 -8.38
C SER A 19 6.90 5.87 -8.05
N ILE A 20 6.46 6.88 -8.78
CA ILE A 20 6.73 8.29 -8.48
C ILE A 20 6.08 8.67 -7.14
N ALA A 21 4.82 8.30 -6.91
CA ALA A 21 4.12 8.58 -5.67
C ALA A 21 4.82 7.93 -4.46
N ILE A 22 5.22 6.65 -4.56
CA ILE A 22 5.99 5.96 -3.50
C ILE A 22 7.31 6.70 -3.22
N LYS A 23 8.05 7.09 -4.26
CA LYS A 23 9.30 7.84 -4.08
C LYS A 23 9.07 9.20 -3.42
N ALA A 24 8.04 9.94 -3.84
CA ALA A 24 7.71 11.23 -3.24
C ALA A 24 7.39 11.11 -1.75
N LEU A 25 6.62 10.10 -1.35
CA LEU A 25 6.33 9.80 0.06
C LEU A 25 7.58 9.37 0.83
N LYS A 26 8.44 8.56 0.23
CA LYS A 26 9.66 8.04 0.85
C LYS A 26 10.68 9.14 1.14
N PHE A 27 10.83 10.09 0.23
CA PHE A 27 11.76 11.22 0.38
C PHE A 27 11.17 12.43 1.11
N GLY A 28 9.91 12.32 1.61
CA GLY A 28 9.29 13.38 2.38
C GLY A 28 8.85 14.59 1.55
N TYR A 29 8.70 14.46 0.23
CA TYR A 29 8.18 15.55 -0.62
C TYR A 29 6.69 15.83 -0.40
N VAL A 30 6.01 14.94 0.30
CA VAL A 30 4.60 15.13 0.68
C VAL A 30 4.58 15.57 2.14
N PRO A 31 4.22 16.82 2.44
CA PRO A 31 4.20 17.31 3.81
C PRO A 31 3.09 16.62 4.63
N PRO A 32 3.29 16.49 5.94
CA PRO A 32 2.25 15.95 6.82
C PRO A 32 1.03 16.88 6.83
N ILE A 33 -0.15 16.29 6.88
CA ILE A 33 -1.41 17.04 6.97
C ILE A 33 -1.76 17.25 8.45
N LYS A 34 -2.20 18.45 8.79
CA LYS A 34 -2.77 18.71 10.12
C LYS A 34 -4.10 17.98 10.24
N ILE A 35 -4.13 16.93 11.06
CA ILE A 35 -5.30 16.09 11.23
C ILE A 35 -6.20 16.75 12.29
N ASN A 36 -7.39 17.15 11.91
CA ASN A 36 -8.43 17.55 12.84
C ASN A 36 -9.10 16.29 13.39
N LYS A 37 -8.72 15.88 14.60
CA LYS A 37 -9.35 14.75 15.28
C LYS A 37 -10.75 15.14 15.71
N SER A 38 -11.75 14.37 15.29
CA SER A 38 -13.14 14.52 15.73
C SER A 38 -13.57 13.25 16.46
N PRO A 39 -14.14 13.35 17.66
CA PRO A 39 -14.68 12.19 18.37
C PRO A 39 -15.72 11.40 17.57
N LEU A 40 -16.42 12.08 16.65
CA LEU A 40 -17.43 11.45 15.77
C LEU A 40 -16.81 10.51 14.73
N LEU A 41 -15.51 10.63 14.46
CA LEU A 41 -14.79 9.79 13.52
C LEU A 41 -13.95 8.72 14.22
N GLU A 42 -13.94 8.71 15.56
CA GLU A 42 -13.20 7.70 16.31
C GLU A 42 -13.89 6.34 16.25
N ILE A 43 -13.11 5.31 15.91
CA ILE A 43 -13.58 3.92 15.87
C ILE A 43 -12.73 3.09 16.83
N PRO A 44 -13.36 2.38 17.79
CA PRO A 44 -12.66 1.39 18.57
C PRO A 44 -12.33 0.15 17.69
N ILE A 45 -11.07 -0.26 17.72
CA ILE A 45 -10.61 -1.48 17.03
C ILE A 45 -9.58 -2.20 17.89
N PHE A 46 -9.83 -3.46 18.21
CA PHE A 46 -9.06 -4.21 19.21
C PHE A 46 -8.96 -3.43 20.54
N SER A 47 -7.77 -3.25 21.06
CA SER A 47 -7.50 -2.45 22.28
C SER A 47 -7.15 -0.99 21.99
N LYS A 48 -7.32 -0.51 20.74
CA LYS A 48 -6.92 0.82 20.26
C LYS A 48 -8.12 1.62 19.77
N LYS A 49 -7.94 2.92 19.63
CA LYS A 49 -8.87 3.81 18.93
C LYS A 49 -8.21 4.33 17.66
N LEU A 50 -8.92 4.22 16.53
CA LEU A 50 -8.57 4.91 15.30
C LEU A 50 -9.23 6.30 15.33
N TYR A 51 -8.48 7.32 14.96
CA TYR A 51 -8.99 8.69 14.84
C TYR A 51 -9.62 8.97 13.47
N SER A 52 -9.52 8.06 12.53
CA SER A 52 -10.12 8.14 11.19
C SER A 52 -10.60 6.75 10.76
N PRO A 53 -11.81 6.63 10.21
CA PRO A 53 -12.33 5.40 9.63
C PRO A 53 -11.71 5.09 8.25
N VAL A 54 -10.98 6.04 7.68
CA VAL A 54 -10.38 5.90 6.35
C VAL A 54 -8.95 5.41 6.47
N GLY A 55 -8.63 4.35 5.75
CA GLY A 55 -7.30 3.75 5.67
C GLY A 55 -6.85 3.49 4.25
N ILE A 56 -5.63 3.03 4.11
CA ILE A 56 -5.07 2.57 2.84
C ILE A 56 -5.12 1.04 2.82
N ALA A 57 -5.74 0.49 1.78
CA ALA A 57 -5.77 -0.94 1.52
C ALA A 57 -4.44 -1.43 0.90
N ALA A 58 -4.19 -2.74 1.03
CA ALA A 58 -3.07 -3.40 0.36
C ALA A 58 -3.05 -3.13 -1.15
N GLY A 59 -1.85 -3.10 -1.71
CA GLY A 59 -1.62 -2.82 -3.12
C GLY A 59 -1.04 -1.44 -3.42
N PHE A 60 -1.19 -0.46 -2.53
CA PHE A 60 -0.49 0.81 -2.64
C PHE A 60 0.95 0.68 -2.15
N ASP A 61 1.17 0.37 -0.88
CA ASP A 61 2.51 0.11 -0.32
C ASP A 61 2.80 -1.40 -0.27
N LYS A 62 3.18 -1.96 -1.40
CA LYS A 62 3.37 -3.41 -1.55
C LYS A 62 4.53 -3.96 -0.74
N ASN A 63 5.50 -3.11 -0.40
CA ASN A 63 6.77 -3.53 0.19
C ASN A 63 7.04 -2.87 1.55
N ALA A 64 6.04 -2.28 2.19
CA ALA A 64 6.17 -1.55 3.45
C ALA A 64 7.26 -0.45 3.39
N GLU A 65 7.24 0.36 2.33
CA GLU A 65 8.23 1.42 2.11
C GLU A 65 7.80 2.77 2.68
N VAL A 66 6.48 3.02 2.78
CA VAL A 66 5.94 4.38 3.02
C VAL A 66 4.78 4.43 4.01
N TYR A 67 4.44 3.32 4.70
CA TYR A 67 3.31 3.28 5.64
C TYR A 67 3.36 4.39 6.71
N ASN A 68 4.54 4.75 7.23
CA ASN A 68 4.66 5.84 8.20
C ASN A 68 4.39 7.22 7.57
N SER A 69 4.72 7.42 6.31
CA SER A 69 4.35 8.62 5.56
C SER A 69 2.85 8.70 5.32
N LEU A 70 2.19 7.55 5.09
CA LEU A 70 0.73 7.47 4.95
C LEU A 70 0.01 7.83 6.26
N PHE A 71 0.50 7.39 7.42
CA PHE A 71 -0.02 7.86 8.70
C PHE A 71 0.09 9.37 8.87
N ASN A 72 1.19 9.98 8.41
CA ASN A 72 1.35 11.45 8.44
C ASN A 72 0.37 12.18 7.50
N LEU A 73 -0.23 11.49 6.53
CA LEU A 73 -1.30 12.02 5.67
C LEU A 73 -2.72 11.86 6.26
N GLY A 74 -2.85 11.32 7.48
CA GLY A 74 -4.12 11.26 8.18
C GLY A 74 -4.90 9.98 8.01
N PHE A 75 -4.32 8.95 7.42
CA PHE A 75 -4.97 7.64 7.38
C PHE A 75 -4.99 7.00 8.78
N GLY A 76 -6.15 6.51 9.21
CA GLY A 76 -6.34 5.89 10.52
C GLY A 76 -5.66 4.54 10.64
N PHE A 77 -5.57 3.81 9.53
CA PHE A 77 -4.85 2.54 9.41
C PHE A 77 -4.23 2.41 8.03
N VAL A 78 -3.23 1.55 7.90
CA VAL A 78 -2.57 1.24 6.63
C VAL A 78 -2.41 -0.26 6.53
N GLU A 79 -2.72 -0.82 5.37
CA GLU A 79 -2.45 -2.21 5.03
C GLU A 79 -1.40 -2.26 3.93
N VAL A 80 -0.30 -2.99 4.19
CA VAL A 80 0.78 -3.22 3.23
C VAL A 80 0.66 -4.58 2.57
N GLY A 81 1.34 -4.77 1.45
CA GLY A 81 1.34 -6.05 0.71
C GLY A 81 0.52 -5.98 -0.59
N THR A 82 0.16 -7.12 -1.17
CA THR A 82 0.25 -8.51 -0.65
C THR A 82 1.71 -8.96 -0.56
N VAL A 83 2.06 -9.53 0.59
CA VAL A 83 3.36 -10.14 0.87
C VAL A 83 3.28 -11.64 0.59
N THR A 84 4.29 -12.19 -0.06
CA THR A 84 4.43 -13.63 -0.29
C THR A 84 5.71 -14.12 0.39
N PRO A 85 5.83 -15.42 0.74
CA PRO A 85 7.05 -15.94 1.37
C PRO A 85 8.31 -15.57 0.60
N LYS A 86 8.33 -15.85 -0.69
CA LYS A 86 9.45 -15.52 -1.59
C LYS A 86 9.14 -14.28 -2.42
N PRO A 87 10.16 -13.49 -2.81
CA PRO A 87 9.98 -12.39 -3.75
C PRO A 87 9.36 -12.89 -5.06
N GLN A 88 8.47 -12.08 -5.66
CA GLN A 88 7.97 -12.36 -7.01
C GLN A 88 7.70 -11.08 -7.79
N TYR A 89 7.95 -11.13 -9.10
CA TYR A 89 7.83 -9.97 -9.98
C TYR A 89 6.39 -9.69 -10.43
N GLY A 90 5.48 -10.65 -10.23
CA GLY A 90 4.11 -10.60 -10.73
C GLY A 90 3.99 -10.94 -12.21
N ASN A 91 2.87 -10.55 -12.82
CA ASN A 91 2.59 -10.83 -14.21
C ASN A 91 3.39 -9.92 -15.17
N PRO A 92 3.58 -10.33 -16.45
CA PRO A 92 4.18 -9.46 -17.47
C PRO A 92 3.42 -8.14 -17.66
N LYS A 93 4.16 -7.08 -17.98
CA LYS A 93 3.59 -5.77 -18.33
C LYS A 93 3.13 -5.74 -19.79
N PRO A 94 2.10 -4.94 -20.15
CA PRO A 94 1.29 -4.07 -19.28
C PRO A 94 0.30 -4.89 -18.43
N ARG A 95 0.07 -4.45 -17.21
CA ARG A 95 -0.75 -5.17 -16.23
C ARG A 95 -1.63 -4.28 -15.35
N VAL A 96 -1.67 -2.98 -15.65
CA VAL A 96 -2.57 -2.00 -15.05
C VAL A 96 -3.13 -1.13 -16.17
N PHE A 97 -4.45 -1.01 -16.24
CA PHE A 97 -5.15 -0.30 -17.31
C PHE A 97 -6.16 0.67 -16.71
N ARG A 98 -6.12 1.94 -17.17
CA ARG A 98 -7.11 2.94 -16.81
C ARG A 98 -8.26 2.88 -17.81
N LEU A 99 -9.48 2.88 -17.29
CA LEU A 99 -10.71 3.03 -18.04
C LEU A 99 -11.24 4.44 -17.77
N GLU A 100 -10.81 5.40 -18.59
CA GLU A 100 -11.04 6.83 -18.28
C GLU A 100 -12.52 7.19 -18.36
N GLU A 101 -13.25 6.64 -19.32
CA GLU A 101 -14.68 6.86 -19.51
C GLU A 101 -15.50 6.34 -18.32
N ASP A 102 -15.13 5.18 -17.78
CA ASP A 102 -15.79 4.55 -16.64
C ASP A 102 -15.25 5.00 -15.28
N GLN A 103 -14.23 5.88 -15.28
CA GLN A 103 -13.48 6.26 -14.07
C GLN A 103 -12.99 5.04 -13.25
N ALA A 104 -12.60 3.99 -13.93
CA ALA A 104 -12.25 2.70 -13.35
C ALA A 104 -10.80 2.30 -13.66
N LEU A 105 -10.36 1.23 -13.00
CA LEU A 105 -9.01 0.69 -13.15
C LEU A 105 -9.07 -0.83 -13.12
N ILE A 106 -8.48 -1.46 -14.15
CA ILE A 106 -8.30 -2.91 -14.20
C ILE A 106 -6.83 -3.22 -13.93
N ASN A 107 -6.58 -4.24 -13.12
CA ASN A 107 -5.22 -4.75 -12.94
C ASN A 107 -5.14 -6.27 -12.93
N ARG A 108 -3.95 -6.76 -13.29
CA ARG A 108 -3.52 -8.14 -13.18
C ARG A 108 -2.08 -8.19 -12.67
N LEU A 109 -1.80 -7.48 -11.58
CA LEU A 109 -0.44 -7.28 -11.05
C LEU A 109 0.25 -8.59 -10.65
N GLY A 110 -0.50 -9.54 -10.07
CA GLY A 110 0.02 -10.86 -9.69
C GLY A 110 0.92 -10.82 -8.46
N PHE A 111 0.56 -10.01 -7.46
CA PHE A 111 1.21 -9.92 -6.15
C PHE A 111 2.72 -9.67 -6.21
N ASN A 112 3.13 -8.70 -7.03
CA ASN A 112 4.53 -8.31 -7.13
C ASN A 112 5.01 -7.66 -5.82
N ASN A 113 6.00 -8.29 -5.18
CA ASN A 113 6.55 -7.86 -3.89
C ASN A 113 7.97 -8.42 -3.66
N ARG A 114 8.63 -7.95 -2.60
CA ARG A 114 10.00 -8.28 -2.22
C ARG A 114 10.15 -9.51 -1.32
N GLY A 115 9.03 -10.16 -0.98
CA GLY A 115 9.01 -11.30 -0.07
C GLY A 115 8.99 -10.92 1.41
N SER A 116 8.55 -11.89 2.24
CA SER A 116 8.32 -11.69 3.66
C SER A 116 9.59 -11.26 4.42
N VAL A 117 10.74 -11.84 4.12
CA VAL A 117 12.01 -11.57 4.81
C VAL A 117 12.45 -10.10 4.67
N GLU A 118 12.41 -9.54 3.47
CA GLU A 118 12.79 -8.13 3.26
C GLU A 118 11.76 -7.19 3.89
N ILE A 119 10.48 -7.52 3.77
CA ILE A 119 9.38 -6.68 4.26
C ILE A 119 9.34 -6.67 5.79
N SER A 120 9.46 -7.81 6.45
CA SER A 120 9.52 -7.91 7.91
C SER A 120 10.72 -7.13 8.49
N SER A 121 11.91 -7.33 7.93
CA SER A 121 13.10 -6.57 8.32
C SER A 121 12.91 -5.05 8.21
N ARG A 122 12.19 -4.60 7.18
CA ARG A 122 11.88 -3.17 6.99
C ARG A 122 10.93 -2.64 8.06
N ILE A 123 9.90 -3.42 8.42
CA ILE A 123 8.93 -3.06 9.47
C ILE A 123 9.60 -3.06 10.85
N GLU A 124 10.47 -4.02 11.12
CA GLU A 124 11.23 -4.08 12.38
C GLU A 124 12.15 -2.85 12.57
N LYS A 125 12.85 -2.45 11.50
CA LYS A 125 13.74 -1.28 11.53
C LYS A 125 13.00 0.05 11.65
N ASN A 126 11.79 0.13 11.15
CA ASN A 126 11.00 1.36 11.14
C ASN A 126 9.60 1.11 11.69
N ARG A 127 9.48 1.03 13.03
CA ARG A 127 8.25 0.65 13.70
C ARG A 127 7.05 1.50 13.27
N PRO A 128 5.86 0.88 13.07
CA PRO A 128 4.64 1.59 12.66
C PRO A 128 4.21 2.60 13.72
N LYS A 129 3.86 3.81 13.27
CA LYS A 129 3.30 4.87 14.12
C LYS A 129 1.80 4.70 14.41
N GLY A 130 1.14 3.79 13.71
CA GLY A 130 -0.30 3.52 13.81
C GLY A 130 -0.63 2.05 13.62
N LEU A 131 -1.90 1.75 13.37
CA LEU A 131 -2.37 0.40 13.09
C LEU A 131 -1.92 -0.02 11.68
N LEU A 132 -0.96 -0.94 11.63
CA LEU A 132 -0.48 -1.54 10.39
C LEU A 132 -1.06 -2.94 10.23
N GLY A 133 -1.74 -3.18 9.12
CA GLY A 133 -2.13 -4.51 8.64
C GLY A 133 -1.15 -5.01 7.60
N ILE A 134 -1.02 -6.32 7.52
CA ILE A 134 -0.20 -6.99 6.50
C ILE A 134 -1.11 -7.94 5.73
N ASN A 135 -1.28 -7.68 4.44
CA ASN A 135 -1.96 -8.58 3.53
C ASN A 135 -0.96 -9.66 3.09
N ILE A 136 -1.30 -10.90 3.29
CA ILE A 136 -0.44 -12.04 2.94
C ILE A 136 -1.09 -12.91 1.86
N GLY A 137 -0.27 -13.59 1.08
CA GLY A 137 -0.74 -14.48 0.03
C GLY A 137 0.31 -15.46 -0.45
N PRO A 138 -0.10 -16.53 -1.16
CA PRO A 138 0.83 -17.53 -1.64
C PRO A 138 1.64 -17.03 -2.84
N ASN A 139 2.82 -17.59 -3.04
CA ASN A 139 3.56 -17.44 -4.27
C ASN A 139 2.81 -18.08 -5.46
N LYS A 140 2.99 -17.52 -6.65
CA LYS A 140 2.28 -17.98 -7.86
C LYS A 140 2.58 -19.44 -8.20
N ASN A 141 3.82 -19.85 -8.03
CA ASN A 141 4.33 -21.17 -8.45
C ASN A 141 4.53 -22.14 -7.28
N THR A 142 3.94 -21.88 -6.11
CA THR A 142 3.98 -22.82 -5.00
C THR A 142 3.04 -23.99 -5.21
N ALA A 143 3.45 -25.18 -4.80
CA ALA A 143 2.59 -26.35 -4.78
C ALA A 143 1.69 -26.37 -3.55
N ASP A 144 2.21 -25.97 -2.39
CA ASP A 144 1.48 -25.90 -1.13
C ASP A 144 1.16 -24.44 -0.75
N ARG A 145 -0.02 -23.99 -1.18
CA ARG A 145 -0.49 -22.61 -0.91
C ARG A 145 -0.81 -22.38 0.55
N VAL A 146 -1.21 -23.42 1.28
CA VAL A 146 -1.56 -23.29 2.70
C VAL A 146 -0.29 -23.05 3.51
N ASN A 147 0.79 -23.78 3.20
CA ASN A 147 2.08 -23.59 3.84
C ASN A 147 2.64 -22.18 3.62
N ASP A 148 2.43 -21.59 2.44
CA ASP A 148 2.84 -20.21 2.17
C ASP A 148 2.17 -19.18 3.12
N TYR A 149 0.92 -19.40 3.52
CA TYR A 149 0.27 -18.55 4.52
C TYR A 149 0.84 -18.76 5.93
N VAL A 150 1.32 -19.95 6.24
CA VAL A 150 1.96 -20.26 7.53
C VAL A 150 3.36 -19.66 7.60
N GLU A 151 4.07 -19.62 6.47
CA GLU A 151 5.41 -19.04 6.39
C GLU A 151 5.42 -17.50 6.44
N CYS A 152 4.30 -16.85 6.09
CA CYS A 152 4.18 -15.38 6.13
C CYS A 152 3.80 -14.86 7.52
#